data_2b11f0404bf7e956db87b484de743cc4
#
_entry.id   2b11f0404bf7e956db87b484de743cc4
#
_cell.length_a   1.000
_cell.length_b   1.000
_cell.length_c   1.000
_cell.angle_alpha   90.00
_cell.angle_beta   90.00
_cell.angle_gamma   90.00
#
_symmetry.space_group_name_H-M   'P 1'
#
loop_
_entity.id
_entity.type
_entity.pdbx_description
1 polymer ?
#
loop_
_entity_poly.entity_id
_entity_poly.type
_entity_poly.pdbx_seq_one_letter_code
_entity_poly.pdbx_strand_id
1 'polypeptide(L)'
;MMVKMSDGIGKIVEGYNSVISALENNRVLELVTLEKNIDSKKVLELIKIAKQKKAKVTNIKSKNEWKFTSTEYVAAICKPKKIYNESDLKKFNTTNFIVCDHIQDTNNLGAIARSAASFDFNVMCVPERRSARLSERTFKISSGGLEKIDILEYKSIFSLLKKFQSLDVWTIGLDMYGEADIQSLDLGSQNLAFFIGSEEKGLSDEIKNKLDNVVRIQMSKDIESLNVSVAAGIAMQHIFIKK
;
A
#
# COMPACT_ATOMS: atom_id res chain seq x y z
N MET A 1 14.22 2.05 20.80
CA MET A 1 15.03 1.13 19.98
C MET A 1 14.40 1.11 18.59
N MET A 2 15.06 1.66 17.55
CA MET A 2 14.53 1.68 16.19
C MET A 2 14.55 0.25 15.64
N VAL A 3 13.38 -0.37 15.47
CA VAL A 3 13.26 -1.63 14.75
C VAL A 3 13.64 -1.34 13.30
N LYS A 4 14.72 -1.94 12.80
CA LYS A 4 15.07 -1.89 11.38
C LYS A 4 13.95 -2.56 10.60
N MET A 5 13.46 -1.93 9.52
CA MET A 5 12.42 -2.53 8.65
C MET A 5 12.88 -3.84 8.00
N SER A 6 14.19 -4.17 8.08
CA SER A 6 14.75 -5.49 7.69
C SER A 6 14.06 -6.70 8.34
N ASP A 7 13.37 -6.51 9.48
CA ASP A 7 12.65 -7.59 10.18
C ASP A 7 11.21 -7.78 9.66
N GLY A 8 10.81 -7.05 8.62
CA GLY A 8 9.46 -7.04 8.06
C GLY A 8 8.49 -6.15 8.85
N ILE A 9 7.28 -5.99 8.31
CA ILE A 9 6.24 -5.09 8.80
C ILE A 9 4.95 -5.84 9.15
N GLY A 10 4.02 -5.17 9.84
CA GLY A 10 2.70 -5.73 10.13
C GLY A 10 2.72 -6.90 11.09
N LYS A 11 3.53 -6.84 12.16
CA LYS A 11 3.51 -7.82 13.27
C LYS A 11 2.22 -7.75 14.07
N ILE A 12 1.58 -6.60 14.12
CA ILE A 12 0.24 -6.38 14.67
C ILE A 12 -0.64 -5.84 13.55
N VAL A 13 -1.79 -6.46 13.37
CA VAL A 13 -2.80 -6.08 12.38
C VAL A 13 -4.13 -5.91 13.10
N GLU A 14 -4.81 -4.78 12.87
CA GLU A 14 -6.02 -4.41 13.58
C GLU A 14 -7.19 -4.13 12.63
N GLY A 15 -8.40 -4.43 13.09
CA GLY A 15 -9.64 -4.26 12.35
C GLY A 15 -10.00 -5.46 11.48
N TYR A 16 -11.30 -5.66 11.26
CA TYR A 16 -11.83 -6.85 10.61
C TYR A 16 -11.21 -7.14 9.24
N ASN A 17 -11.23 -6.16 8.33
CA ASN A 17 -10.77 -6.36 6.95
C ASN A 17 -9.26 -6.67 6.87
N SER A 18 -8.46 -6.02 7.70
CA SER A 18 -7.02 -6.27 7.73
C SER A 18 -6.70 -7.64 8.32
N VAL A 19 -7.43 -8.05 9.39
CA VAL A 19 -7.23 -9.35 10.04
C VAL A 19 -7.68 -10.50 9.14
N ILE A 20 -8.81 -10.39 8.43
CA ILE A 20 -9.26 -11.44 7.50
C ILE A 20 -8.24 -11.62 6.37
N SER A 21 -7.72 -10.51 5.80
CA SER A 21 -6.68 -10.58 4.75
C SER A 21 -5.38 -11.19 5.28
N ALA A 22 -5.00 -10.91 6.53
CA ALA A 22 -3.82 -11.54 7.15
C ALA A 22 -4.01 -13.05 7.39
N LEU A 23 -5.25 -13.47 7.74
CA LEU A 23 -5.61 -14.90 7.85
C LEU A 23 -5.53 -15.61 6.49
N GLU A 24 -6.08 -14.99 5.44
CA GLU A 24 -6.01 -15.51 4.06
C GLU A 24 -4.56 -15.73 3.62
N ASN A 25 -3.67 -14.81 3.97
CA ASN A 25 -2.23 -14.88 3.69
C ASN A 25 -1.42 -15.77 4.66
N ASN A 26 -2.07 -16.52 5.56
CA ASN A 26 -1.43 -17.43 6.52
C ASN A 26 -0.39 -16.74 7.43
N ARG A 27 -0.57 -15.44 7.71
CA ARG A 27 0.34 -14.68 8.56
C ARG A 27 -0.03 -14.66 10.03
N VAL A 28 -1.31 -14.91 10.37
CA VAL A 28 -1.80 -14.79 11.74
C VAL A 28 -1.27 -15.94 12.61
N LEU A 29 -0.63 -15.59 13.71
CA LEU A 29 -0.19 -16.48 14.77
C LEU A 29 -1.24 -16.57 15.88
N GLU A 30 -1.81 -15.41 16.23
CA GLU A 30 -2.82 -15.28 17.28
C GLU A 30 -3.88 -14.27 16.87
N LEU A 31 -5.14 -14.69 16.90
CA LEU A 31 -6.31 -13.81 16.78
C LEU A 31 -6.75 -13.39 18.17
N VAL A 32 -6.89 -12.08 18.39
CA VAL A 32 -7.34 -11.50 19.66
C VAL A 32 -8.65 -10.79 19.44
N THR A 33 -9.65 -11.15 20.24
CA THR A 33 -10.99 -10.55 20.19
C THR A 33 -11.47 -10.21 21.60
N LEU A 34 -12.50 -9.35 21.70
CA LEU A 34 -13.17 -9.09 22.96
C LEU A 34 -14.33 -10.08 23.14
N GLU A 35 -14.44 -10.72 24.31
CA GLU A 35 -15.46 -11.73 24.61
C GLU A 35 -16.90 -11.24 24.32
N LYS A 36 -17.17 -9.97 24.63
CA LYS A 36 -18.48 -9.34 24.36
C LYS A 36 -18.84 -9.27 22.86
N ASN A 37 -17.88 -9.41 21.96
CA ASN A 37 -18.09 -9.30 20.50
C ASN A 37 -18.15 -10.68 19.81
N ILE A 38 -18.02 -11.77 20.56
CA ILE A 38 -17.96 -13.15 20.01
C ILE A 38 -19.24 -13.51 19.25
N ASP A 39 -20.38 -12.97 19.63
CA ASP A 39 -21.68 -13.23 18.96
C ASP A 39 -21.84 -12.50 17.62
N SER A 40 -20.93 -11.62 17.28
CA SER A 40 -20.93 -10.96 15.97
C SER A 40 -20.61 -11.97 14.87
N LYS A 41 -21.46 -12.05 13.83
CA LYS A 41 -21.23 -12.92 12.66
C LYS A 41 -19.83 -12.76 12.08
N LYS A 42 -19.33 -11.52 11.99
CA LYS A 42 -17.98 -11.20 11.49
C LYS A 42 -16.89 -11.79 12.39
N VAL A 43 -17.03 -11.70 13.71
CA VAL A 43 -16.02 -12.24 14.65
C VAL A 43 -16.06 -13.77 14.64
N LEU A 44 -17.24 -14.37 14.57
CA LEU A 44 -17.38 -15.84 14.43
C LEU A 44 -16.71 -16.36 13.16
N GLU A 45 -16.85 -15.64 12.06
CA GLU A 45 -16.16 -15.97 10.80
C GLU A 45 -14.63 -15.94 10.96
N LEU A 46 -14.07 -14.88 11.56
CA LEU A 46 -12.65 -14.79 11.84
C LEU A 46 -12.16 -15.94 12.73
N ILE A 47 -12.89 -16.27 13.78
CA ILE A 47 -12.57 -17.38 14.70
C ILE A 47 -12.57 -18.71 13.94
N LYS A 48 -13.56 -18.94 13.07
CA LYS A 48 -13.63 -20.14 12.24
C LYS A 48 -12.40 -20.26 11.33
N ILE A 49 -12.05 -19.20 10.61
CA ILE A 49 -10.90 -19.19 9.71
C ILE A 49 -9.59 -19.35 10.51
N ALA A 50 -9.45 -18.65 11.65
CA ALA A 50 -8.27 -18.76 12.50
C ALA A 50 -8.04 -20.21 12.99
N LYS A 51 -9.11 -20.88 13.44
CA LYS A 51 -9.03 -22.30 13.82
C LYS A 51 -8.64 -23.22 12.67
N GLN A 52 -9.21 -22.99 11.47
CA GLN A 52 -8.83 -23.76 10.27
C GLN A 52 -7.34 -23.57 9.90
N LYS A 53 -6.83 -22.35 10.09
CA LYS A 53 -5.41 -22.01 9.86
C LYS A 53 -4.49 -22.35 11.03
N LYS A 54 -5.02 -22.99 12.09
CA LYS A 54 -4.29 -23.36 13.33
C LYS A 54 -3.68 -22.14 14.05
N ALA A 55 -4.25 -20.96 13.90
CA ALA A 55 -3.89 -19.80 14.68
C ALA A 55 -4.49 -19.88 16.09
N LYS A 56 -3.75 -19.42 17.09
CA LYS A 56 -4.27 -19.30 18.46
C LYS A 56 -5.41 -18.29 18.48
N VAL A 57 -6.45 -18.55 19.27
CA VAL A 57 -7.55 -17.60 19.48
C VAL A 57 -7.60 -17.25 20.96
N THR A 58 -7.51 -15.94 21.25
CA THR A 58 -7.55 -15.40 22.61
C THR A 58 -8.71 -14.42 22.73
N ASN A 59 -9.58 -14.65 23.71
CA ASN A 59 -10.72 -13.80 24.01
C ASN A 59 -10.41 -13.00 25.27
N ILE A 60 -10.37 -11.68 25.14
CA ILE A 60 -10.15 -10.73 26.25
C ILE A 60 -11.50 -10.45 26.90
N LYS A 61 -11.58 -10.56 28.22
CA LYS A 61 -12.84 -10.40 28.98
C LYS A 61 -13.27 -8.95 29.13
N SER A 62 -12.33 -8.05 29.34
CA SER A 62 -12.59 -6.64 29.66
C SER A 62 -12.00 -5.69 28.65
N LYS A 63 -12.73 -4.59 28.35
CA LYS A 63 -12.18 -3.48 27.53
C LYS A 63 -10.93 -2.87 28.14
N ASN A 64 -10.78 -2.89 29.46
CA ASN A 64 -9.61 -2.34 30.14
C ASN A 64 -8.33 -3.15 29.85
N GLU A 65 -8.46 -4.39 29.46
CA GLU A 65 -7.35 -5.26 29.07
C GLU A 65 -7.00 -5.15 27.57
N TRP A 66 -7.83 -4.43 26.79
CA TRP A 66 -7.63 -4.23 25.37
C TRP A 66 -6.44 -3.30 25.11
N LYS A 67 -5.36 -3.84 24.57
CA LYS A 67 -4.09 -3.12 24.36
C LYS A 67 -3.94 -2.56 22.93
N PHE A 68 -4.93 -2.77 22.06
CA PHE A 68 -4.90 -2.38 20.66
C PHE A 68 -5.73 -1.10 20.44
N THR A 69 -5.54 -0.46 19.29
CA THR A 69 -6.21 0.80 18.93
C THR A 69 -7.57 0.57 18.24
N SER A 70 -7.85 -0.65 17.79
CA SER A 70 -9.09 -0.97 17.08
C SER A 70 -10.31 -0.86 17.99
N THR A 71 -11.27 -0.04 17.58
CA THR A 71 -12.60 0.06 18.21
C THR A 71 -13.54 -1.09 17.83
N GLU A 72 -13.18 -1.87 16.80
CA GLU A 72 -13.88 -3.11 16.43
C GLU A 72 -13.52 -4.28 17.36
N TYR A 73 -12.55 -4.08 18.26
CA TYR A 73 -12.04 -5.10 19.17
C TYR A 73 -11.64 -6.40 18.47
N VAL A 74 -10.99 -6.26 17.35
CA VAL A 74 -10.39 -7.33 16.55
C VAL A 74 -8.95 -6.95 16.23
N ALA A 75 -8.03 -7.83 16.60
CA ALA A 75 -6.60 -7.68 16.32
C ALA A 75 -5.96 -9.05 16.07
N ALA A 76 -4.83 -9.06 15.41
CA ALA A 76 -4.04 -10.26 15.18
C ALA A 76 -2.55 -9.99 15.41
N ILE A 77 -1.88 -10.93 16.05
CA ILE A 77 -0.43 -11.02 16.10
C ILE A 77 0.01 -11.88 14.93
N CYS A 78 0.86 -11.34 14.06
CA CYS A 78 1.18 -11.91 12.77
C CYS A 78 2.67 -12.18 12.61
N LYS A 79 3.02 -13.14 11.76
CA LYS A 79 4.35 -13.21 11.15
C LYS A 79 4.59 -11.90 10.39
N PRO A 80 5.79 -11.30 10.46
CA PRO A 80 6.08 -10.09 9.72
C PRO A 80 5.94 -10.32 8.22
N LYS A 81 5.39 -9.33 7.51
CA LYS A 81 5.35 -9.32 6.04
C LYS A 81 6.73 -8.96 5.51
N LYS A 82 7.20 -9.71 4.52
CA LYS A 82 8.49 -9.47 3.87
C LYS A 82 8.49 -8.12 3.17
N ILE A 83 9.63 -7.44 3.23
CA ILE A 83 9.95 -6.27 2.43
C ILE A 83 11.01 -6.68 1.41
N TYR A 84 10.77 -6.33 0.16
CA TYR A 84 11.70 -6.51 -0.93
C TYR A 84 12.59 -5.27 -1.07
N ASN A 85 13.68 -5.41 -1.78
CA ASN A 85 14.56 -4.29 -2.12
C ASN A 85 14.76 -4.20 -3.64
N GLU A 86 15.44 -3.16 -4.09
CA GLU A 86 15.64 -2.92 -5.52
C GLU A 86 16.31 -4.08 -6.29
N SER A 87 17.07 -4.97 -5.64
CA SER A 87 17.65 -6.15 -6.31
C SER A 87 16.63 -7.25 -6.60
N ASP A 88 15.48 -7.18 -5.92
CA ASP A 88 14.39 -8.14 -6.09
C ASP A 88 13.46 -7.78 -7.27
N LEU A 89 13.63 -6.63 -7.93
CA LEU A 89 12.74 -6.16 -9.01
C LEU A 89 12.52 -7.21 -10.11
N LYS A 90 13.55 -7.95 -10.48
CA LYS A 90 13.47 -9.02 -11.50
C LYS A 90 12.51 -10.17 -11.14
N LYS A 91 12.07 -10.24 -9.89
CA LYS A 91 11.08 -11.26 -9.44
C LYS A 91 9.64 -10.90 -9.81
N PHE A 92 9.42 -9.65 -10.20
CA PHE A 92 8.10 -9.09 -10.53
C PHE A 92 7.96 -8.94 -12.06
N ASN A 93 7.75 -10.05 -12.76
CA ASN A 93 7.83 -10.11 -14.24
C ASN A 93 6.64 -9.49 -14.98
N THR A 94 5.44 -9.46 -14.37
CA THR A 94 4.21 -8.92 -15.00
C THR A 94 3.44 -8.15 -13.94
N THR A 95 3.82 -6.89 -13.72
CA THR A 95 3.34 -6.19 -12.55
C THR A 95 3.26 -4.69 -12.80
N ASN A 96 2.22 -4.07 -12.27
CA ASN A 96 2.14 -2.63 -12.14
C ASN A 96 2.70 -2.22 -10.77
N PHE A 97 3.57 -1.22 -10.80
CA PHE A 97 4.20 -0.66 -9.60
C PHE A 97 3.60 0.71 -9.28
N ILE A 98 3.30 0.97 -8.02
CA ILE A 98 3.05 2.32 -7.52
C ILE A 98 4.28 2.80 -6.76
N VAL A 99 4.92 3.86 -7.23
CA VAL A 99 6.13 4.44 -6.62
C VAL A 99 5.74 5.69 -5.85
N CYS A 100 5.82 5.61 -4.53
CA CYS A 100 5.49 6.70 -3.62
C CYS A 100 6.77 7.45 -3.25
N ASP A 101 6.97 8.67 -3.77
CA ASP A 101 8.14 9.45 -3.47
C ASP A 101 7.88 10.44 -2.32
N HIS A 102 8.47 10.17 -1.15
CA HIS A 102 8.43 11.03 0.02
C HIS A 102 7.02 11.37 0.55
N ILE A 103 6.07 10.45 0.46
CA ILE A 103 4.75 10.61 1.11
C ILE A 103 4.93 10.61 2.63
N GLN A 104 4.50 11.68 3.32
CA GLN A 104 4.75 11.87 4.74
C GLN A 104 3.60 11.41 5.64
N ASP A 105 2.36 11.41 5.13
CA ASP A 105 1.21 11.00 5.91
C ASP A 105 0.92 9.49 5.76
N THR A 106 0.90 8.80 6.90
CA THR A 106 0.54 7.37 6.98
C THR A 106 -0.88 7.09 6.50
N ASN A 107 -1.80 8.08 6.59
CA ASN A 107 -3.16 7.95 6.08
C ASN A 107 -3.14 7.88 4.55
N ASN A 108 -2.37 8.77 3.91
CA ASN A 108 -2.22 8.75 2.46
C ASN A 108 -1.57 7.46 1.97
N LEU A 109 -0.47 6.99 2.60
CA LEU A 109 0.14 5.72 2.25
C LEU A 109 -0.83 4.53 2.38
N GLY A 110 -1.62 4.48 3.45
CA GLY A 110 -2.61 3.43 3.66
C GLY A 110 -3.72 3.45 2.62
N ALA A 111 -4.22 4.65 2.27
CA ALA A 111 -5.25 4.83 1.24
C ALA A 111 -4.71 4.47 -0.16
N ILE A 112 -3.47 4.87 -0.50
CA ILE A 112 -2.81 4.50 -1.74
C ILE A 112 -2.64 2.98 -1.83
N ALA A 113 -2.18 2.32 -0.76
CA ALA A 113 -2.05 0.86 -0.73
C ALA A 113 -3.38 0.13 -0.92
N ARG A 114 -4.48 0.68 -0.37
CA ARG A 114 -5.83 0.16 -0.59
C ARG A 114 -6.25 0.29 -2.05
N SER A 115 -6.04 1.44 -2.66
CA SER A 115 -6.33 1.68 -4.08
C SER A 115 -5.47 0.81 -4.98
N ALA A 116 -4.17 0.68 -4.68
CA ALA A 116 -3.24 -0.19 -5.40
C ALA A 116 -3.74 -1.64 -5.46
N ALA A 117 -4.12 -2.19 -4.30
CA ALA A 117 -4.69 -3.54 -4.21
C ALA A 117 -6.03 -3.70 -4.95
N SER A 118 -6.78 -2.60 -5.14
CA SER A 118 -8.07 -2.62 -5.84
C SER A 118 -7.95 -2.51 -7.36
N PHE A 119 -6.82 -2.00 -7.86
CA PHE A 119 -6.60 -1.69 -9.26
C PHE A 119 -5.37 -2.39 -9.86
N ASP A 120 -5.03 -3.58 -9.35
CA ASP A 120 -3.95 -4.46 -9.83
C ASP A 120 -2.55 -3.82 -9.88
N PHE A 121 -2.29 -2.90 -8.96
CA PHE A 121 -0.93 -2.45 -8.65
C PHE A 121 -0.36 -3.34 -7.55
N ASN A 122 0.37 -4.36 -7.94
CA ASN A 122 0.75 -5.46 -7.03
C ASN A 122 1.99 -5.16 -6.19
N VAL A 123 2.75 -4.12 -6.53
CA VAL A 123 3.95 -3.70 -5.78
C VAL A 123 3.90 -2.21 -5.47
N MET A 124 4.05 -1.88 -4.19
CA MET A 124 4.22 -0.51 -3.71
C MET A 124 5.68 -0.26 -3.37
N CYS A 125 6.30 0.68 -4.09
CA CYS A 125 7.67 1.10 -3.86
C CYS A 125 7.68 2.33 -2.94
N VAL A 126 8.45 2.27 -1.86
CA VAL A 126 8.60 3.35 -0.87
C VAL A 126 10.08 3.62 -0.59
N PRO A 127 10.49 4.86 -0.30
CA PRO A 127 11.88 5.14 0.06
C PRO A 127 12.22 4.56 1.44
N GLU A 128 13.44 4.05 1.59
CA GLU A 128 13.98 3.55 2.87
C GLU A 128 13.98 4.65 3.95
N ARG A 129 14.11 5.91 3.54
CA ARG A 129 14.20 7.08 4.42
C ARG A 129 13.32 8.22 3.93
N ARG A 130 12.99 9.14 4.85
CA ARG A 130 12.26 10.39 4.55
C ARG A 130 10.87 10.17 3.97
N SER A 131 10.19 9.13 4.40
CA SER A 131 8.78 8.84 4.07
C SER A 131 8.06 8.40 5.34
N ALA A 132 6.73 8.44 5.32
CA ALA A 132 5.94 7.81 6.37
C ALA A 132 6.29 6.33 6.47
N ARG A 133 6.32 5.81 7.68
CA ARG A 133 6.59 4.39 7.90
C ARG A 133 5.33 3.57 7.65
N LEU A 134 5.51 2.40 7.08
CA LEU A 134 4.47 1.39 6.99
C LEU A 134 4.24 0.76 8.37
N SER A 135 3.49 1.47 9.19
CA SER A 135 3.17 1.14 10.58
C SER A 135 1.89 0.31 10.69
N GLU A 136 1.56 -0.12 11.90
CA GLU A 136 0.29 -0.74 12.24
C GLU A 136 -0.90 0.13 11.82
N ARG A 137 -0.78 1.46 11.97
CA ARG A 137 -1.77 2.42 11.52
C ARG A 137 -1.96 2.37 10.00
N THR A 138 -0.88 2.26 9.22
CA THR A 138 -0.94 2.14 7.75
C THR A 138 -1.67 0.86 7.35
N PHE A 139 -1.40 -0.27 8.02
CA PHE A 139 -2.12 -1.53 7.81
C PHE A 139 -3.62 -1.39 8.06
N LYS A 140 -4.00 -0.75 9.17
CA LYS A 140 -5.41 -0.51 9.52
C LYS A 140 -6.11 0.34 8.46
N ILE A 141 -5.49 1.45 8.03
CA ILE A 141 -6.05 2.36 7.02
C ILE A 141 -6.18 1.68 5.66
N SER A 142 -5.20 0.86 5.28
CA SER A 142 -5.25 0.11 4.02
C SER A 142 -6.39 -0.92 3.96
N SER A 143 -7.04 -1.20 5.09
CA SER A 143 -8.20 -2.11 5.17
C SER A 143 -7.96 -3.46 4.47
N GLY A 144 -6.76 -4.02 4.66
CA GLY A 144 -6.30 -5.27 4.05
C GLY A 144 -5.51 -5.08 2.75
N GLY A 145 -5.45 -3.88 2.18
CA GLY A 145 -4.70 -3.62 0.94
C GLY A 145 -3.23 -3.98 1.07
N LEU A 146 -2.56 -3.57 2.16
CA LEU A 146 -1.16 -3.92 2.41
C LEU A 146 -0.90 -5.42 2.57
N GLU A 147 -1.91 -6.23 2.81
CA GLU A 147 -1.79 -7.68 2.81
C GLU A 147 -1.73 -8.26 1.39
N LYS A 148 -2.34 -7.59 0.43
CA LYS A 148 -2.53 -8.07 -0.95
C LYS A 148 -1.46 -7.61 -1.92
N ILE A 149 -0.69 -6.58 -1.60
CA ILE A 149 0.39 -6.04 -2.44
C ILE A 149 1.75 -6.29 -1.81
N ASP A 150 2.79 -6.41 -2.61
CA ASP A 150 4.16 -6.50 -2.14
C ASP A 150 4.75 -5.12 -1.88
N ILE A 151 5.68 -5.05 -0.93
CA ILE A 151 6.37 -3.80 -0.57
C ILE A 151 7.82 -3.90 -0.98
N LEU A 152 8.27 -2.91 -1.75
CA LEU A 152 9.64 -2.76 -2.16
C LEU A 152 10.22 -1.46 -1.60
N GLU A 153 11.31 -1.56 -0.85
CA GLU A 153 12.07 -0.40 -0.40
C GLU A 153 13.18 -0.05 -1.39
N TYR A 154 13.31 1.24 -1.69
CA TYR A 154 14.38 1.77 -2.52
C TYR A 154 15.23 2.81 -1.76
N LYS A 155 16.53 2.86 -2.10
CA LYS A 155 17.48 3.82 -1.51
C LYS A 155 17.53 5.14 -2.29
N SER A 156 17.40 5.07 -3.61
CA SER A 156 17.43 6.20 -4.51
C SER A 156 16.41 6.00 -5.62
N ILE A 157 15.54 6.99 -5.79
CA ILE A 157 14.52 6.98 -6.86
C ILE A 157 15.18 6.91 -8.25
N PHE A 158 16.35 7.54 -8.42
CA PHE A 158 17.10 7.48 -9.68
C PHE A 158 17.68 6.08 -9.96
N SER A 159 18.13 5.38 -8.92
CA SER A 159 18.56 3.98 -9.04
C SER A 159 17.40 3.07 -9.42
N LEU A 160 16.26 3.27 -8.76
CA LEU A 160 15.03 2.53 -9.03
C LEU A 160 14.56 2.75 -10.47
N LEU A 161 14.54 4.02 -10.93
CA LEU A 161 14.14 4.39 -12.28
C LEU A 161 15.05 3.73 -13.35
N LYS A 162 16.37 3.78 -13.19
CA LYS A 162 17.29 3.09 -14.09
C LYS A 162 17.04 1.59 -14.18
N LYS A 163 16.65 0.97 -13.08
CA LYS A 163 16.30 -0.46 -13.05
C LYS A 163 15.00 -0.73 -13.78
N PHE A 164 13.96 0.09 -13.61
CA PHE A 164 12.73 -0.02 -14.37
C PHE A 164 13.01 0.09 -15.88
N GLN A 165 13.78 1.08 -16.30
CA GLN A 165 14.18 1.25 -17.71
C GLN A 165 14.94 0.02 -18.23
N SER A 166 15.86 -0.57 -17.43
CA SER A 166 16.59 -1.78 -17.83
C SER A 166 15.72 -3.06 -17.91
N LEU A 167 14.49 -3.01 -17.41
CA LEU A 167 13.52 -4.09 -17.42
C LEU A 167 12.32 -3.81 -18.35
N ASP A 168 12.42 -2.79 -19.21
CA ASP A 168 11.37 -2.34 -20.12
C ASP A 168 10.03 -2.06 -19.44
N VAL A 169 10.10 -1.56 -18.19
CA VAL A 169 8.94 -1.09 -17.42
C VAL A 169 8.70 0.37 -17.76
N TRP A 170 7.53 0.66 -18.29
CA TRP A 170 7.14 2.02 -18.65
C TRP A 170 6.94 2.89 -17.42
N THR A 171 7.56 4.07 -17.39
CA THR A 171 7.58 4.96 -16.23
C THR A 171 6.70 6.19 -16.48
N ILE A 172 5.68 6.36 -15.64
CA ILE A 172 4.68 7.44 -15.75
C ILE A 172 4.63 8.20 -14.44
N GLY A 173 4.76 9.53 -14.49
CA GLY A 173 4.60 10.41 -13.34
C GLY A 173 3.23 11.09 -13.32
N LEU A 174 2.67 11.27 -12.12
CA LEU A 174 1.52 12.12 -11.91
C LEU A 174 1.96 13.48 -11.38
N ASP A 175 1.63 14.53 -12.13
CA ASP A 175 1.90 15.90 -11.76
C ASP A 175 0.77 16.82 -12.26
N MET A 176 0.42 17.85 -11.49
CA MET A 176 -0.65 18.79 -11.87
C MET A 176 -0.33 19.58 -13.15
N TYR A 177 0.96 19.73 -13.45
CA TYR A 177 1.47 20.40 -14.66
C TYR A 177 1.91 19.40 -15.75
N GLY A 178 1.46 18.14 -15.66
CA GLY A 178 1.77 17.13 -16.67
C GLY A 178 1.36 17.58 -18.08
N GLU A 179 2.18 17.25 -19.07
CA GLU A 179 1.96 17.68 -20.45
C GLU A 179 0.75 17.01 -21.08
N ALA A 180 0.51 15.75 -20.77
CA ALA A 180 -0.59 14.93 -21.28
C ALA A 180 -1.68 14.72 -20.23
N ASP A 181 -2.93 14.61 -20.69
CA ASP A 181 -4.01 14.13 -19.84
C ASP A 181 -3.88 12.59 -19.68
N ILE A 182 -4.07 12.10 -18.46
CA ILE A 182 -4.03 10.65 -18.20
C ILE A 182 -5.03 9.88 -19.10
N GLN A 183 -6.13 10.52 -19.47
CA GLN A 183 -7.11 9.93 -20.36
C GLN A 183 -6.60 9.72 -21.79
N SER A 184 -5.60 10.48 -22.23
CA SER A 184 -5.03 10.37 -23.57
C SER A 184 -3.96 9.27 -23.70
N LEU A 185 -3.49 8.69 -22.59
CA LEU A 185 -2.49 7.63 -22.63
C LEU A 185 -3.02 6.35 -23.32
N ASP A 186 -2.25 5.83 -24.24
CA ASP A 186 -2.40 4.47 -24.75
C ASP A 186 -1.47 3.55 -23.95
N LEU A 187 -2.04 2.78 -23.04
CA LEU A 187 -1.27 2.04 -22.04
C LEU A 187 -0.76 0.68 -22.54
N GLY A 188 -1.34 0.13 -23.60
CA GLY A 188 -0.96 -1.19 -24.08
C GLY A 188 -0.98 -2.26 -22.98
N SER A 189 -0.23 -3.35 -23.19
CA SER A 189 -0.15 -4.49 -22.25
C SER A 189 1.15 -4.52 -21.44
N GLN A 190 2.00 -3.51 -21.56
CA GLN A 190 3.31 -3.49 -20.90
C GLN A 190 3.22 -3.23 -19.39
N ASN A 191 4.23 -3.67 -18.64
CA ASN A 191 4.37 -3.34 -17.24
C ASN A 191 4.60 -1.84 -17.07
N LEU A 192 4.06 -1.27 -16.02
CA LEU A 192 4.27 0.15 -15.74
C LEU A 192 4.64 0.41 -14.28
N ALA A 193 5.42 1.47 -14.07
CA ALA A 193 5.70 2.07 -12.78
C ALA A 193 5.11 3.48 -12.75
N PHE A 194 4.12 3.66 -11.88
CA PHE A 194 3.40 4.91 -11.73
C PHE A 194 3.94 5.69 -10.54
N PHE A 195 4.52 6.86 -10.79
CA PHE A 195 5.21 7.69 -9.81
C PHE A 195 4.29 8.78 -9.29
N ILE A 196 4.21 8.88 -7.98
CA ILE A 196 3.51 9.95 -7.25
C ILE A 196 4.47 10.62 -6.27
N GLY A 197 4.47 11.95 -6.25
CA GLY A 197 5.33 12.74 -5.40
C GLY A 197 4.71 13.10 -4.05
N SER A 198 5.46 13.85 -3.24
CA SER A 198 5.01 14.33 -1.94
C SER A 198 3.82 15.30 -2.07
N GLU A 199 3.09 15.44 -0.96
CA GLU A 199 1.88 16.28 -0.88
C GLU A 199 2.18 17.77 -1.17
N GLU A 200 3.34 18.26 -0.75
CA GLU A 200 3.68 19.68 -0.85
C GLU A 200 4.36 20.04 -2.19
N LYS A 201 5.22 19.15 -2.71
CA LYS A 201 6.12 19.47 -3.83
C LYS A 201 5.87 18.65 -5.08
N GLY A 202 5.03 17.62 -5.00
CA GLY A 202 4.88 16.68 -6.10
C GLY A 202 6.19 15.92 -6.41
N LEU A 203 6.38 15.57 -7.65
CA LEU A 203 7.63 15.02 -8.19
C LEU A 203 8.59 16.14 -8.54
N SER A 204 9.89 15.98 -8.23
CA SER A 204 10.90 16.95 -8.65
C SER A 204 11.05 17.00 -10.17
N ASP A 205 11.45 18.16 -10.72
CA ASP A 205 11.66 18.31 -12.17
C ASP A 205 12.74 17.36 -12.67
N GLU A 206 13.76 17.08 -11.84
CA GLU A 206 14.80 16.11 -12.20
C GLU A 206 14.26 14.68 -12.38
N ILE A 207 13.26 14.29 -11.60
CA ILE A 207 12.57 13.01 -11.76
C ILE A 207 11.68 13.05 -13.01
N LYS A 208 10.83 14.08 -13.13
CA LYS A 208 9.90 14.24 -14.26
C LYS A 208 10.61 14.16 -15.60
N ASN A 209 11.77 14.81 -15.74
CA ASN A 209 12.57 14.82 -16.97
C ASN A 209 13.17 13.45 -17.35
N LYS A 210 13.11 12.45 -16.46
CA LYS A 210 13.64 11.10 -16.68
C LYS A 210 12.55 10.05 -16.87
N LEU A 211 11.30 10.42 -16.63
CA LEU A 211 10.15 9.54 -16.85
C LEU A 211 9.79 9.51 -18.34
N ASP A 212 9.21 8.41 -18.78
CA ASP A 212 8.75 8.29 -20.18
C ASP A 212 7.57 9.23 -20.45
N ASN A 213 6.69 9.42 -19.47
CA ASN A 213 5.56 10.35 -19.56
C ASN A 213 5.29 11.01 -18.21
N VAL A 214 4.81 12.26 -18.26
CA VAL A 214 4.24 12.95 -17.11
C VAL A 214 2.82 13.36 -17.45
N VAL A 215 1.86 12.89 -16.67
CA VAL A 215 0.44 13.08 -16.92
C VAL A 215 -0.22 13.89 -15.81
N ARG A 216 -1.34 14.53 -16.16
CA ARG A 216 -2.21 15.21 -15.21
C ARG A 216 -3.60 14.60 -15.20
N ILE A 217 -4.31 14.83 -14.10
CA ILE A 217 -5.76 14.63 -14.00
C ILE A 217 -6.44 15.94 -14.34
N GLN A 218 -7.40 15.89 -15.25
CA GLN A 218 -8.22 17.08 -15.56
C GLN A 218 -9.06 17.48 -14.34
N MET A 219 -8.98 18.75 -13.96
CA MET A 219 -9.69 19.31 -12.80
C MET A 219 -10.32 20.66 -13.17
N SER A 220 -11.25 21.14 -12.33
CA SER A 220 -11.73 22.52 -12.37
C SER A 220 -10.59 23.48 -12.11
N LYS A 221 -10.64 24.65 -12.77
CA LYS A 221 -9.62 25.71 -12.61
C LYS A 221 -9.65 26.38 -11.22
N ASP A 222 -10.72 26.18 -10.46
CA ASP A 222 -10.91 26.80 -9.15
C ASP A 222 -10.26 26.01 -8.01
N ILE A 223 -9.72 24.82 -8.29
CA ILE A 223 -9.06 23.93 -7.33
C ILE A 223 -7.61 23.71 -7.76
N GLU A 224 -6.67 24.04 -6.87
CA GLU A 224 -5.25 23.92 -7.18
C GLU A 224 -4.77 22.47 -7.27
N SER A 225 -5.19 21.62 -6.33
CA SER A 225 -4.73 20.22 -6.29
C SER A 225 -5.73 19.29 -5.60
N LEU A 226 -5.59 17.98 -5.86
CA LEU A 226 -6.25 16.92 -5.12
C LEU A 226 -5.33 16.41 -4.00
N ASN A 227 -5.93 15.86 -2.94
CA ASN A 227 -5.17 15.04 -2.01
C ASN A 227 -4.46 13.92 -2.77
N VAL A 228 -3.20 13.65 -2.43
CA VAL A 228 -2.33 12.69 -3.16
C VAL A 228 -2.93 11.30 -3.24
N SER A 229 -3.60 10.81 -2.19
CA SER A 229 -4.22 9.48 -2.22
C SER A 229 -5.47 9.43 -3.10
N VAL A 230 -6.21 10.52 -3.21
CA VAL A 230 -7.33 10.66 -4.13
C VAL A 230 -6.83 10.69 -5.57
N ALA A 231 -5.84 11.53 -5.87
CA ALA A 231 -5.23 11.61 -7.19
C ALA A 231 -4.64 10.25 -7.63
N ALA A 232 -3.91 9.58 -6.75
CA ALA A 232 -3.38 8.25 -7.00
C ALA A 232 -4.49 7.23 -7.29
N GLY A 233 -5.58 7.25 -6.52
CA GLY A 233 -6.73 6.35 -6.71
C GLY A 233 -7.40 6.55 -8.05
N ILE A 234 -7.67 7.79 -8.46
CA ILE A 234 -8.25 8.14 -9.76
C ILE A 234 -7.35 7.65 -10.90
N ALA A 235 -6.05 7.93 -10.81
CA ALA A 235 -5.10 7.56 -11.84
C ALA A 235 -4.95 6.03 -11.97
N MET A 236 -4.81 5.32 -10.87
CA MET A 236 -4.72 3.85 -10.87
C MET A 236 -5.99 3.19 -11.42
N GLN A 237 -7.18 3.71 -11.07
CA GLN A 237 -8.45 3.25 -11.61
C GLN A 237 -8.52 3.45 -13.13
N HIS A 238 -8.09 4.62 -13.60
CA HIS A 238 -8.06 4.90 -15.03
C HIS A 238 -7.13 3.96 -15.80
N ILE A 239 -5.93 3.71 -15.25
CA ILE A 239 -4.96 2.76 -15.80
C ILE A 239 -5.55 1.34 -15.82
N PHE A 240 -6.22 0.92 -14.74
CA PHE A 240 -6.85 -0.40 -14.64
C PHE A 240 -7.94 -0.65 -15.69
N ILE A 241 -8.76 0.35 -16.00
CA ILE A 241 -9.83 0.21 -17.00
C ILE A 241 -9.27 0.14 -18.43
N LYS A 242 -8.15 0.83 -18.69
CA LYS A 242 -7.55 0.90 -20.03
C LYS A 242 -6.64 -0.28 -20.38
N LYS A 243 -6.27 -1.10 -19.41
CA LYS A 243 -5.52 -2.35 -19.61
C LYS A 243 -6.42 -3.57 -19.70
#